data_497fac765e8afe6525340b055565b6ef
#
_entry.id   497fac765e8afe6525340b055565b6ef
#
_cell.length_a   1.000
_cell.length_b   1.000
_cell.length_c   1.000
_cell.angle_alpha   90.00
_cell.angle_beta   90.00
_cell.angle_gamma   90.00
#
_symmetry.space_group_name_H-M   'P 1'
#
loop_
_entity.id
_entity.type
_entity.pdbx_description
1 polymer ?
#
loop_
_entity_poly.entity_id
_entity_poly.type
_entity_poly.pdbx_seq_one_letter_code
_entity_poly.pdbx_strand_id
1 'polypeptide(L)'
;MSRSPLKVTSPFEYNPGNSSEVVTYLQGLKGGDLPGTFLLVGANNSPGPAPVGLVYQGPLDAISSDGVSGSGVWSTVAVPASFGAAGTSVYGPDNLGEGQANLVGAYTRNLNGDSPTPEDPAIVGFVYAGAVDGSSEDGWRSVQGITQLGTSGTYTFVHSVDGGLAVGNSDNADVDDLTGYFSLSSTAFIVDLETGAQSLIRYPGQRDPLVTHTAYGIWDNEDGTYTIAGGSGERLKRGNSRVDTGEGYLIDYDSVTGRFSNYTTFAYRNRERTDLISHFEGIYRTKGGAYRLPATSVALNRKGDVGIASVVTVKRNKRGDFKPEANWRDLKVTRSSDGEMSVLSTANSQFGQVTVGFAN
;
A
#
# COMPACT_ATOMS: atom_id res chain seq x y z
N MET A 1 -18.07 11.90 19.97
CA MET A 1 -17.00 12.71 20.59
C MET A 1 -15.80 12.64 19.64
N SER A 2 -15.38 13.79 19.08
CA SER A 2 -14.17 13.88 18.28
C SER A 2 -12.97 13.67 19.22
N ARG A 3 -12.20 12.60 19.02
CA ARG A 3 -10.95 12.42 19.76
C ARG A 3 -9.89 13.34 19.15
N SER A 4 -9.02 13.89 20.00
CA SER A 4 -7.89 14.69 19.53
C SER A 4 -7.04 13.90 18.54
N PRO A 5 -6.50 14.53 17.48
CA PRO A 5 -5.61 13.88 16.54
C PRO A 5 -4.37 13.32 17.24
N LEU A 6 -3.78 12.29 16.66
CA LEU A 6 -2.50 11.75 17.12
C LEU A 6 -1.39 12.74 16.74
N LYS A 7 -0.63 13.19 17.73
CA LYS A 7 0.56 14.00 17.49
C LYS A 7 1.75 13.08 17.23
N VAL A 8 2.43 13.27 16.10
CA VAL A 8 3.71 12.63 15.82
C VAL A 8 4.79 13.38 16.61
N THR A 9 5.52 12.66 17.48
CA THR A 9 6.49 13.27 18.41
C THR A 9 7.93 13.13 17.97
N SER A 10 8.23 12.20 17.03
CA SER A 10 9.58 11.93 16.53
C SER A 10 9.46 11.55 15.05
N PRO A 11 9.55 12.52 14.14
CA PRO A 11 9.56 12.21 12.72
C PRO A 11 10.90 11.55 12.37
N PHE A 12 10.82 10.50 11.55
CA PHE A 12 11.94 9.91 10.86
C PHE A 12 11.79 10.32 9.39
N GLU A 13 12.76 11.04 8.86
CA GLU A 13 12.75 11.51 7.48
C GLU A 13 13.98 10.97 6.75
N TYR A 14 13.81 10.56 5.52
CA TYR A 14 14.90 10.21 4.61
C TYR A 14 14.92 11.19 3.45
N ASN A 15 16.00 11.95 3.38
CA ASN A 15 16.26 12.85 2.26
C ASN A 15 17.72 12.64 1.80
N PRO A 16 17.95 11.83 0.76
CA PRO A 16 19.30 11.40 0.34
C PRO A 16 20.15 12.47 -0.34
N GLY A 17 19.84 13.71 -0.17
CA GLY A 17 20.63 14.80 -0.67
C GLY A 17 19.80 16.06 -0.73
N ASN A 18 20.15 17.07 -0.05
CA ASN A 18 19.56 18.41 0.05
C ASN A 18 19.06 19.05 -1.30
N SER A 19 18.65 18.24 -2.26
CA SER A 19 18.10 18.71 -3.51
C SER A 19 16.57 18.61 -3.47
N SER A 20 15.91 19.71 -3.77
CA SER A 20 14.46 19.78 -3.99
C SER A 20 13.97 18.90 -5.15
N GLU A 21 14.86 18.18 -5.81
CA GLU A 21 14.60 17.37 -7.00
C GLU A 21 14.44 15.88 -6.70
N VAL A 22 14.80 15.43 -5.49
CA VAL A 22 14.69 14.04 -5.09
C VAL A 22 13.49 13.84 -4.17
N VAL A 23 12.50 13.10 -4.62
CA VAL A 23 11.32 12.75 -3.82
C VAL A 23 11.42 11.30 -3.39
N THR A 24 11.35 11.07 -2.08
CA THR A 24 11.37 9.74 -1.48
C THR A 24 9.97 9.37 -1.00
N TYR A 25 9.50 8.21 -1.44
CA TYR A 25 8.24 7.63 -1.02
C TYR A 25 8.50 6.39 -0.16
N LEU A 26 8.26 6.49 1.14
CA LEU A 26 8.31 5.34 2.05
C LEU A 26 6.95 4.66 2.06
N GLN A 27 6.92 3.36 1.75
CA GLN A 27 5.70 2.62 1.45
C GLN A 27 5.40 1.53 2.46
N GLY A 28 6.39 0.72 2.83
CA GLY A 28 6.21 -0.46 3.65
C GLY A 28 7.06 -0.47 4.90
N LEU A 29 6.57 -1.14 5.95
CA LEU A 29 7.21 -1.20 7.25
C LEU A 29 6.91 -2.53 7.95
N LYS A 30 7.95 -3.21 8.44
CA LYS A 30 7.87 -4.39 9.33
C LYS A 30 8.87 -4.25 10.48
N GLY A 31 8.75 -5.12 11.50
CA GLY A 31 9.80 -5.28 12.51
C GLY A 31 11.08 -5.84 11.91
N GLY A 32 12.23 -5.37 12.40
CA GLY A 32 13.55 -5.91 12.04
C GLY A 32 13.92 -7.14 12.89
N ASP A 33 15.11 -7.71 12.63
CA ASP A 33 15.60 -8.91 13.30
C ASP A 33 15.87 -8.71 14.80
N LEU A 34 16.21 -7.50 15.19
CA LEU A 34 16.48 -7.17 16.59
C LEU A 34 15.35 -6.32 17.18
N PRO A 35 15.07 -6.43 18.49
CA PRO A 35 14.11 -5.58 19.17
C PRO A 35 14.44 -4.09 18.97
N GLY A 36 13.43 -3.31 18.53
CA GLY A 36 13.60 -1.87 18.29
C GLY A 36 14.18 -1.52 16.92
N THR A 37 14.46 -2.51 16.08
CA THR A 37 14.83 -2.29 14.68
C THR A 37 13.65 -2.52 13.75
N PHE A 38 13.76 -1.99 12.53
CA PHE A 38 12.71 -2.01 11.53
C PHE A 38 13.29 -2.34 10.15
N LEU A 39 12.47 -2.97 9.34
CA LEU A 39 12.64 -3.11 7.91
C LEU A 39 11.68 -2.15 7.22
N LEU A 40 12.22 -1.13 6.55
CA LEU A 40 11.46 -0.08 5.88
C LEU A 40 11.78 -0.10 4.40
N VAL A 41 10.77 0.02 3.55
CA VAL A 41 10.94 0.02 2.10
C VAL A 41 10.24 1.19 1.43
N GLY A 42 10.68 1.50 0.22
CA GLY A 42 10.11 2.58 -0.57
C GLY A 42 10.77 2.72 -1.93
N ALA A 43 10.68 3.90 -2.47
CA ALA A 43 11.34 4.28 -3.71
C ALA A 43 11.86 5.72 -3.63
N ASN A 44 12.91 5.97 -4.36
CA ASN A 44 13.49 7.29 -4.56
C ASN A 44 13.36 7.67 -6.04
N ASN A 45 12.69 8.77 -6.31
CA ASN A 45 12.70 9.41 -7.63
C ASN A 45 13.87 10.40 -7.66
N SER A 46 15.02 9.94 -8.10
CA SER A 46 16.13 10.84 -8.49
C SER A 46 15.71 11.72 -9.67
N PRO A 47 16.43 12.82 -9.97
CA PRO A 47 16.17 13.62 -11.17
C PRO A 47 16.52 12.85 -12.45
N GLY A 48 16.04 11.64 -12.56
CA GLY A 48 16.13 10.70 -13.66
C GLY A 48 14.75 10.10 -13.94
N PRO A 49 14.56 9.48 -15.11
CA PRO A 49 13.22 9.04 -15.55
C PRO A 49 12.66 7.85 -14.79
N ALA A 50 13.39 7.23 -13.89
CA ALA A 50 12.98 5.96 -13.29
C ALA A 50 13.20 5.91 -11.77
N PRO A 51 12.24 5.39 -10.98
CA PRO A 51 12.40 5.22 -9.56
C PRO A 51 13.45 4.15 -9.23
N VAL A 52 14.14 4.34 -8.10
CA VAL A 52 15.06 3.36 -7.52
C VAL A 52 14.46 2.85 -6.22
N GLY A 53 14.33 1.54 -6.08
CA GLY A 53 13.85 0.91 -4.85
C GLY A 53 14.81 1.14 -3.68
N LEU A 54 14.25 1.32 -2.50
CA LEU A 54 14.97 1.56 -1.26
C LEU A 54 14.59 0.54 -0.21
N VAL A 55 15.58 0.11 0.55
CA VAL A 55 15.42 -0.70 1.75
C VAL A 55 16.28 -0.12 2.87
N TYR A 56 15.70 -0.03 4.07
CA TYR A 56 16.41 0.34 5.29
C TYR A 56 16.26 -0.75 6.34
N GLN A 57 17.35 -1.08 6.98
CA GLN A 57 17.39 -1.95 8.17
C GLN A 57 18.04 -1.23 9.34
N GLY A 58 17.34 -1.11 10.44
CA GLY A 58 17.89 -0.52 11.65
C GLY A 58 16.86 0.13 12.56
N PRO A 59 17.32 0.83 13.62
CA PRO A 59 16.47 1.61 14.49
C PRO A 59 15.98 2.88 13.78
N LEU A 60 14.79 3.37 14.12
CA LEU A 60 14.28 4.65 13.64
C LEU A 60 14.75 5.77 14.60
N ASP A 61 16.01 6.16 14.45
CA ASP A 61 16.62 7.22 15.23
C ASP A 61 16.18 8.60 14.73
N ALA A 62 16.49 9.64 15.50
CA ALA A 62 16.28 11.01 15.06
C ALA A 62 17.10 11.34 13.82
N ILE A 63 16.63 12.34 13.05
CA ILE A 63 17.30 12.85 11.85
C ILE A 63 18.74 13.26 12.22
N SER A 64 19.71 12.75 11.47
CA SER A 64 21.12 13.15 11.59
C SER A 64 21.35 14.52 10.95
N SER A 65 22.47 15.17 11.28
CA SER A 65 22.83 16.50 10.77
C SER A 65 23.05 16.57 9.25
N ASP A 66 23.22 15.42 8.60
CA ASP A 66 23.38 15.27 7.15
C ASP A 66 22.05 15.07 6.41
N GLY A 67 20.93 15.07 7.14
CA GLY A 67 19.60 14.91 6.55
C GLY A 67 19.19 13.48 6.27
N VAL A 68 20.03 12.50 6.64
CA VAL A 68 19.73 11.07 6.53
C VAL A 68 19.38 10.53 7.91
N SER A 69 18.19 9.97 8.06
CA SER A 69 17.72 9.40 9.32
C SER A 69 18.17 7.97 9.53
N GLY A 70 18.42 7.66 10.80
CA GLY A 70 18.69 6.31 11.29
C GLY A 70 20.16 5.92 11.25
N SER A 71 20.57 5.18 12.28
CA SER A 71 21.90 4.56 12.37
C SER A 71 22.00 3.20 11.69
N GLY A 72 20.93 2.78 11.00
CA GLY A 72 20.88 1.54 10.23
C GLY A 72 21.49 1.67 8.84
N VAL A 73 21.24 0.66 8.03
CA VAL A 73 21.81 0.54 6.68
C VAL A 73 20.73 0.80 5.63
N TRP A 74 21.01 1.74 4.74
CA TRP A 74 20.23 1.97 3.51
C TRP A 74 20.87 1.19 2.35
N SER A 75 20.02 0.51 1.59
CA SER A 75 20.41 -0.19 0.36
C SER A 75 19.47 0.22 -0.77
N THR A 76 20.00 0.28 -2.00
CA THR A 76 19.19 0.40 -3.21
C THR A 76 18.86 -0.98 -3.74
N VAL A 77 17.62 -1.16 -4.17
CA VAL A 77 17.10 -2.41 -4.71
C VAL A 77 16.59 -2.17 -6.11
N ALA A 78 17.02 -2.99 -7.04
CA ALA A 78 16.61 -2.89 -8.45
C ALA A 78 16.24 -4.26 -9.01
N VAL A 79 15.07 -4.35 -9.64
CA VAL A 79 14.71 -5.52 -10.44
C VAL A 79 15.76 -5.69 -11.55
N PRO A 80 16.30 -6.90 -11.77
CA PRO A 80 17.34 -7.14 -12.77
C PRO A 80 16.94 -6.68 -14.18
N ALA A 81 17.89 -6.13 -14.92
CA ALA A 81 17.66 -5.64 -16.28
C ALA A 81 17.17 -6.74 -17.26
N SER A 82 17.44 -8.01 -16.96
CA SER A 82 16.93 -9.17 -17.70
C SER A 82 15.39 -9.25 -17.74
N PHE A 83 14.70 -8.59 -16.80
CA PHE A 83 13.24 -8.45 -16.78
C PHE A 83 12.73 -7.28 -17.65
N GLY A 84 13.60 -6.53 -18.29
CA GLY A 84 13.25 -5.30 -19.02
C GLY A 84 12.90 -4.13 -18.09
N ALA A 85 13.32 -4.19 -16.83
CA ALA A 85 13.04 -3.15 -15.85
C ALA A 85 13.82 -1.86 -16.15
N ALA A 86 13.12 -0.74 -16.14
CA ALA A 86 13.68 0.61 -16.23
C ALA A 86 13.76 1.31 -14.87
N GLY A 87 12.82 1.00 -13.97
CA GLY A 87 12.80 1.54 -12.62
C GLY A 87 12.09 0.58 -11.66
N THR A 88 12.39 0.70 -10.35
CA THR A 88 11.87 -0.19 -9.30
C THR A 88 11.29 0.61 -8.16
N SER A 89 10.11 0.20 -7.68
CA SER A 89 9.49 0.71 -6.45
C SER A 89 9.14 -0.47 -5.54
N VAL A 90 9.60 -0.44 -4.29
CA VAL A 90 9.32 -1.48 -3.29
C VAL A 90 8.19 -0.98 -2.39
N TYR A 91 7.12 -1.78 -2.25
CA TYR A 91 5.92 -1.38 -1.51
C TYR A 91 5.75 -2.12 -0.18
N GLY A 92 6.05 -3.41 -0.15
CA GLY A 92 5.84 -4.24 1.03
C GLY A 92 7.04 -5.11 1.37
N PRO A 93 7.50 -5.12 2.64
CA PRO A 93 8.45 -6.09 3.15
C PRO A 93 7.74 -7.13 4.02
N ASP A 94 8.26 -8.35 4.01
CA ASP A 94 8.07 -9.34 5.07
C ASP A 94 9.43 -9.83 5.54
N ASN A 95 9.71 -9.66 6.84
CA ASN A 95 11.01 -10.00 7.42
C ASN A 95 11.05 -11.47 7.79
N LEU A 96 11.94 -12.23 7.16
CA LEU A 96 12.13 -13.66 7.41
C LEU A 96 13.23 -13.94 8.45
N GLY A 97 13.90 -12.90 8.95
CA GLY A 97 15.04 -13.02 9.85
C GLY A 97 16.37 -13.30 9.14
N GLU A 98 17.47 -13.19 9.89
CA GLU A 98 18.82 -13.48 9.40
C GLU A 98 19.22 -12.72 8.12
N GLY A 99 18.71 -11.49 7.96
CA GLY A 99 18.98 -10.67 6.78
C GLY A 99 18.24 -11.15 5.52
N GLN A 100 17.24 -12.00 5.65
CA GLN A 100 16.38 -12.46 4.56
C GLN A 100 15.02 -11.77 4.61
N ALA A 101 14.45 -11.51 3.46
CA ALA A 101 13.11 -10.91 3.33
C ALA A 101 12.37 -11.38 2.10
N ASN A 102 11.04 -11.33 2.17
CA ASN A 102 10.23 -11.19 0.97
C ASN A 102 10.01 -9.70 0.73
N LEU A 103 10.24 -9.24 -0.50
CA LEU A 103 9.95 -7.88 -0.94
C LEU A 103 8.95 -7.94 -2.09
N VAL A 104 8.02 -7.02 -2.09
CA VAL A 104 7.06 -6.88 -3.18
C VAL A 104 6.98 -5.43 -3.66
N GLY A 105 6.57 -5.26 -4.90
CA GLY A 105 6.48 -3.93 -5.49
C GLY A 105 6.09 -3.96 -6.95
N ALA A 106 6.56 -2.97 -7.67
CA ALA A 106 6.41 -2.88 -9.12
C ALA A 106 7.67 -2.32 -9.78
N TYR A 107 7.85 -2.65 -11.04
CA TYR A 107 8.87 -2.04 -11.89
C TYR A 107 8.25 -1.48 -13.17
N THR A 108 8.80 -0.39 -13.63
CA THR A 108 8.43 0.21 -14.92
C THR A 108 9.21 -0.44 -16.05
N ARG A 109 8.61 -0.51 -17.23
CA ARG A 109 9.25 -0.96 -18.47
C ARG A 109 9.39 0.20 -19.44
N ASN A 110 10.41 0.15 -20.26
CA ASN A 110 10.58 1.14 -21.33
C ASN A 110 9.87 0.62 -22.60
N LEU A 111 8.73 1.21 -22.90
CA LEU A 111 7.93 0.88 -24.08
C LEU A 111 8.38 1.62 -25.35
N ASN A 112 9.50 2.39 -25.31
CA ASN A 112 10.03 3.16 -26.46
C ASN A 112 9.01 4.12 -27.10
N GLY A 113 7.99 4.53 -26.33
CA GLY A 113 6.92 5.41 -26.77
C GLY A 113 5.66 4.70 -27.26
N ASP A 114 5.63 3.38 -27.25
CA ASP A 114 4.44 2.60 -27.55
C ASP A 114 3.41 2.66 -26.39
N SER A 115 2.14 2.52 -26.73
CA SER A 115 1.08 2.40 -25.73
C SER A 115 1.16 1.04 -25.03
N PRO A 116 0.92 0.98 -23.71
CA PRO A 116 0.94 -0.29 -22.98
C PRO A 116 -0.19 -1.23 -23.43
N THR A 117 0.12 -2.51 -23.52
CA THR A 117 -0.84 -3.58 -23.78
C THR A 117 -0.73 -4.68 -22.73
N PRO A 118 -1.70 -5.62 -22.63
CA PRO A 118 -1.56 -6.78 -21.75
C PRO A 118 -0.34 -7.65 -22.03
N GLU A 119 0.11 -7.70 -23.28
CA GLU A 119 1.29 -8.46 -23.72
C GLU A 119 2.59 -7.65 -23.46
N ASP A 120 2.50 -6.33 -23.47
CA ASP A 120 3.62 -5.43 -23.20
C ASP A 120 3.21 -4.34 -22.18
N PRO A 121 3.06 -4.71 -20.91
CA PRO A 121 2.58 -3.84 -19.84
C PRO A 121 3.61 -2.76 -19.48
N ALA A 122 3.14 -1.57 -19.13
CA ALA A 122 4.00 -0.46 -18.71
C ALA A 122 4.55 -0.65 -17.29
N ILE A 123 3.75 -1.25 -16.40
CA ILE A 123 4.12 -1.51 -15.00
C ILE A 123 3.82 -2.97 -14.69
N VAL A 124 4.83 -3.66 -14.19
CA VAL A 124 4.75 -5.08 -13.82
C VAL A 124 5.03 -5.21 -12.33
N GLY A 125 4.20 -5.94 -11.64
CA GLY A 125 4.45 -6.32 -10.26
C GLY A 125 5.64 -7.26 -10.13
N PHE A 126 6.24 -7.30 -8.96
CA PHE A 126 7.24 -8.30 -8.63
C PHE A 126 7.06 -8.86 -7.22
N VAL A 127 7.54 -10.06 -7.04
CA VAL A 127 7.85 -10.66 -5.75
C VAL A 127 9.33 -11.06 -5.75
N TYR A 128 9.97 -10.89 -4.61
CA TYR A 128 11.36 -11.23 -4.39
C TYR A 128 11.49 -11.98 -3.07
N ALA A 129 12.28 -13.03 -3.04
CA ALA A 129 12.63 -13.78 -1.84
C ALA A 129 14.14 -13.99 -1.77
N GLY A 130 14.78 -13.48 -0.72
CA GLY A 130 16.23 -13.59 -0.59
C GLY A 130 16.83 -12.55 0.35
N ALA A 131 18.12 -12.24 0.14
CA ALA A 131 18.81 -11.24 0.95
C ALA A 131 18.10 -9.88 0.87
N VAL A 132 17.93 -9.23 2.00
CA VAL A 132 17.12 -8.02 2.16
C VAL A 132 17.57 -6.84 1.28
N ASP A 133 18.82 -6.84 0.83
CA ASP A 133 19.39 -5.85 -0.08
C ASP A 133 19.08 -6.11 -1.58
N GLY A 134 18.29 -7.16 -1.88
CA GLY A 134 17.93 -7.50 -3.25
C GLY A 134 19.00 -8.22 -4.06
N SER A 135 20.09 -8.67 -3.43
CA SER A 135 21.27 -9.25 -4.11
C SER A 135 21.09 -10.70 -4.57
N SER A 136 20.04 -11.41 -4.16
CA SER A 136 19.78 -12.79 -4.60
C SER A 136 19.19 -12.79 -6.00
N GLU A 137 20.00 -13.11 -7.03
CA GLU A 137 19.59 -13.05 -8.44
C GLU A 137 18.39 -13.95 -8.75
N ASP A 138 18.35 -15.15 -8.19
CA ASP A 138 17.28 -16.14 -8.42
C ASP A 138 16.01 -15.84 -7.59
N GLY A 139 16.03 -14.84 -6.73
CA GLY A 139 14.91 -14.46 -5.87
C GLY A 139 13.77 -13.71 -6.58
N TRP A 140 14.02 -13.18 -7.76
CA TRP A 140 13.11 -12.30 -8.46
C TRP A 140 12.09 -13.05 -9.34
N ARG A 141 10.84 -12.66 -9.23
CA ARG A 141 9.74 -13.13 -10.12
C ARG A 141 8.82 -11.98 -10.47
N SER A 142 8.45 -11.89 -11.76
CA SER A 142 7.43 -10.95 -12.24
C SER A 142 6.03 -11.44 -11.88
N VAL A 143 5.16 -10.52 -11.57
CA VAL A 143 3.74 -10.75 -11.34
C VAL A 143 2.95 -9.85 -12.29
N GLN A 144 2.15 -10.45 -13.15
CA GLN A 144 1.18 -9.73 -13.96
C GLN A 144 -0.22 -10.07 -13.44
N GLY A 145 -0.91 -9.09 -12.88
CA GLY A 145 -2.18 -9.29 -12.23
C GLY A 145 -3.29 -9.59 -13.23
N ILE A 146 -4.31 -10.30 -12.77
CA ILE A 146 -5.51 -10.64 -13.53
C ILE A 146 -6.57 -9.57 -13.28
N THR A 147 -7.24 -9.11 -14.34
CA THR A 147 -8.35 -8.16 -14.25
C THR A 147 -9.68 -8.86 -13.94
N GLN A 148 -10.72 -8.09 -13.65
CA GLN A 148 -12.07 -8.63 -13.43
C GLN A 148 -12.62 -9.41 -14.65
N LEU A 149 -12.11 -9.11 -15.84
CA LEU A 149 -12.49 -9.79 -17.08
C LEU A 149 -11.69 -11.06 -17.34
N GLY A 150 -10.74 -11.41 -16.46
CA GLY A 150 -9.88 -12.59 -16.61
C GLY A 150 -8.74 -12.40 -17.60
N THR A 151 -8.46 -11.18 -18.04
CA THR A 151 -7.32 -10.82 -18.88
C THR A 151 -6.17 -10.30 -18.02
N SER A 152 -4.95 -10.29 -18.53
CA SER A 152 -3.83 -9.63 -17.86
C SER A 152 -4.00 -8.12 -17.86
N GLY A 153 -3.56 -7.46 -16.77
CA GLY A 153 -3.56 -6.01 -16.67
C GLY A 153 -2.34 -5.38 -17.34
N THR A 154 -2.50 -4.13 -17.74
CA THR A 154 -1.41 -3.30 -18.29
C THR A 154 -0.56 -2.63 -17.20
N TYR A 155 -1.12 -2.51 -16.00
CA TYR A 155 -0.45 -2.01 -14.80
C TYR A 155 -0.71 -2.98 -13.66
N THR A 156 0.35 -3.46 -13.02
CA THR A 156 0.26 -4.36 -11.86
C THR A 156 1.12 -3.83 -10.73
N PHE A 157 0.52 -3.76 -9.55
CA PHE A 157 1.17 -3.33 -8.32
C PHE A 157 0.97 -4.42 -7.26
N VAL A 158 2.06 -4.92 -6.66
CA VAL A 158 2.00 -5.83 -5.51
C VAL A 158 2.36 -5.00 -4.27
N HIS A 159 1.40 -4.81 -3.37
CA HIS A 159 1.51 -3.79 -2.32
C HIS A 159 2.01 -4.33 -0.99
N SER A 160 1.65 -5.55 -0.62
CA SER A 160 1.97 -6.11 0.69
C SER A 160 2.19 -7.61 0.63
N VAL A 161 3.00 -8.12 1.54
CA VAL A 161 3.34 -9.53 1.67
C VAL A 161 3.41 -9.92 3.15
N ASP A 162 2.90 -11.11 3.48
CA ASP A 162 2.96 -11.71 4.82
C ASP A 162 2.72 -13.22 4.73
N GLY A 163 3.52 -14.03 5.41
CA GLY A 163 3.31 -15.47 5.53
C GLY A 163 3.24 -16.25 4.21
N GLY A 164 3.97 -15.83 3.17
CA GLY A 164 4.03 -16.53 1.88
C GLY A 164 2.93 -16.12 0.88
N LEU A 165 2.03 -15.22 1.25
CA LEU A 165 1.03 -14.64 0.35
C LEU A 165 1.30 -13.14 0.16
N ALA A 166 1.01 -12.63 -1.04
CA ALA A 166 1.04 -11.20 -1.31
C ALA A 166 -0.27 -10.72 -1.92
N VAL A 167 -0.56 -9.43 -1.75
CA VAL A 167 -1.75 -8.79 -2.32
C VAL A 167 -1.39 -7.57 -3.14
N GLY A 168 -2.24 -7.27 -4.11
CA GLY A 168 -2.06 -6.13 -4.99
C GLY A 168 -3.29 -5.80 -5.80
N ASN A 169 -3.10 -4.95 -6.78
CA ASN A 169 -4.12 -4.65 -7.77
C ASN A 169 -3.55 -4.62 -9.19
N SER A 170 -4.43 -4.88 -10.12
CA SER A 170 -4.17 -4.84 -11.56
C SER A 170 -5.16 -3.91 -12.23
N ASP A 171 -4.65 -3.03 -13.08
CA ASP A 171 -5.42 -2.01 -13.78
C ASP A 171 -5.31 -2.20 -15.29
N ASN A 172 -6.35 -1.81 -16.04
CA ASN A 172 -6.33 -1.77 -17.50
C ASN A 172 -6.19 -0.35 -18.00
N ALA A 173 -5.33 -0.14 -19.01
CA ALA A 173 -5.19 1.16 -19.67
C ALA A 173 -6.35 1.51 -20.63
N ASP A 174 -7.18 0.52 -21.02
CA ASP A 174 -8.22 0.67 -22.06
C ASP A 174 -9.51 1.31 -21.59
N VAL A 175 -9.52 1.95 -20.47
CA VAL A 175 -10.71 2.68 -20.05
C VAL A 175 -10.60 4.11 -20.51
N ASP A 176 -11.50 4.51 -21.40
CA ASP A 176 -11.76 5.89 -21.79
C ASP A 176 -11.61 6.84 -20.60
N ASP A 177 -10.38 7.32 -20.40
CA ASP A 177 -10.06 8.26 -19.34
C ASP A 177 -10.50 9.67 -19.75
N LEU A 178 -11.80 9.82 -19.94
CA LEU A 178 -12.41 11.14 -20.12
C LEU A 178 -12.49 11.93 -18.80
N THR A 179 -12.10 11.35 -17.67
CA THR A 179 -12.28 11.98 -16.36
C THR A 179 -11.02 12.11 -15.52
N GLY A 180 -9.88 11.53 -15.91
CA GLY A 180 -8.57 11.76 -15.28
C GLY A 180 -8.40 11.29 -13.82
N TYR A 181 -9.36 10.60 -13.21
CA TYR A 181 -9.34 10.39 -11.77
C TYR A 181 -9.29 8.94 -11.30
N PHE A 182 -9.77 7.95 -12.03
CA PHE A 182 -9.65 6.55 -11.64
C PHE A 182 -9.75 5.65 -12.87
N SER A 183 -8.78 4.77 -13.04
CA SER A 183 -8.90 3.61 -13.91
C SER A 183 -10.16 2.84 -13.51
N LEU A 184 -11.12 2.70 -14.42
CA LEU A 184 -12.42 2.07 -14.18
C LEU A 184 -12.32 0.55 -13.97
N SER A 185 -11.16 0.01 -13.65
CA SER A 185 -10.94 -1.44 -13.64
C SER A 185 -9.87 -1.94 -12.69
N SER A 186 -9.55 -1.21 -11.64
CA SER A 186 -8.67 -1.75 -10.59
C SER A 186 -9.26 -3.03 -10.03
N THR A 187 -8.48 -4.09 -10.05
CA THR A 187 -8.88 -5.42 -9.59
C THR A 187 -7.93 -5.91 -8.53
N ALA A 188 -8.43 -6.10 -7.32
CA ALA A 188 -7.65 -6.66 -6.22
C ALA A 188 -7.42 -8.15 -6.43
N PHE A 189 -6.20 -8.61 -6.16
CA PHE A 189 -5.82 -10.00 -6.20
C PHE A 189 -4.91 -10.39 -5.03
N ILE A 190 -4.86 -11.70 -4.79
CA ILE A 190 -3.89 -12.36 -3.92
C ILE A 190 -3.01 -13.26 -4.80
N VAL A 191 -1.73 -13.33 -4.49
CA VAL A 191 -0.77 -14.22 -5.16
C VAL A 191 -0.01 -15.03 -4.12
N ASP A 192 0.09 -16.33 -4.38
CA ASP A 192 0.90 -17.27 -3.63
C ASP A 192 2.35 -17.19 -4.10
N LEU A 193 3.28 -16.95 -3.18
CA LEU A 193 4.69 -16.74 -3.52
C LEU A 193 5.40 -18.01 -3.98
N GLU A 194 4.96 -19.18 -3.53
CA GLU A 194 5.57 -20.45 -3.89
C GLU A 194 5.14 -20.89 -5.29
N THR A 195 3.84 -20.86 -5.54
CA THR A 195 3.25 -21.39 -6.78
C THR A 195 3.04 -20.35 -7.88
N GLY A 196 2.98 -19.06 -7.52
CA GLY A 196 2.58 -17.97 -8.41
C GLY A 196 1.08 -17.95 -8.73
N ALA A 197 0.28 -18.82 -8.09
CA ALA A 197 -1.15 -18.88 -8.31
C ALA A 197 -1.83 -17.60 -7.82
N GLN A 198 -2.79 -17.09 -8.62
CA GLN A 198 -3.52 -15.88 -8.29
C GLN A 198 -5.00 -16.16 -8.06
N SER A 199 -5.59 -15.43 -7.11
CA SER A 199 -7.02 -15.43 -6.82
C SER A 199 -7.53 -14.00 -6.77
N LEU A 200 -8.68 -13.73 -7.42
CA LEU A 200 -9.31 -12.41 -7.37
C LEU A 200 -10.04 -12.21 -6.05
N ILE A 201 -9.81 -11.07 -5.44
CA ILE A 201 -10.59 -10.61 -4.29
C ILE A 201 -11.86 -9.95 -4.84
N ARG A 202 -13.02 -10.52 -4.52
CA ARG A 202 -14.32 -10.06 -5.06
C ARG A 202 -15.15 -9.39 -3.98
N TYR A 203 -15.78 -8.28 -4.37
CA TYR A 203 -16.79 -7.64 -3.52
C TYR A 203 -18.06 -8.51 -3.46
N PRO A 204 -18.55 -8.89 -2.28
CA PRO A 204 -19.72 -9.75 -2.16
C PRO A 204 -21.00 -9.08 -2.70
N GLY A 205 -21.74 -9.81 -3.53
CA GLY A 205 -23.00 -9.33 -4.09
C GLY A 205 -22.87 -8.30 -5.22
N GLN A 206 -21.65 -8.06 -5.67
CA GLN A 206 -21.38 -7.16 -6.79
C GLN A 206 -22.10 -7.66 -8.07
N ARG A 207 -22.93 -6.79 -8.66
CA ARG A 207 -23.61 -7.04 -9.93
C ARG A 207 -22.89 -6.37 -11.10
N ASP A 208 -22.34 -5.18 -10.86
CA ASP A 208 -21.59 -4.40 -11.84
C ASP A 208 -20.10 -4.36 -11.45
N PRO A 209 -19.17 -4.18 -12.41
CA PRO A 209 -17.76 -3.98 -12.10
C PRO A 209 -17.60 -2.80 -11.14
N LEU A 210 -16.83 -2.99 -10.08
CA LEU A 210 -16.40 -1.87 -9.23
C LEU A 210 -15.54 -0.92 -10.04
N VAL A 211 -15.66 0.37 -9.76
CA VAL A 211 -14.79 1.39 -10.35
C VAL A 211 -13.35 1.15 -9.93
N THR A 212 -13.15 0.78 -8.66
CA THR A 212 -11.84 0.42 -8.13
C THR A 212 -12.00 -0.59 -7.01
N HIS A 213 -11.13 -1.60 -7.00
CA HIS A 213 -11.01 -2.56 -5.91
C HIS A 213 -9.53 -2.89 -5.75
N THR A 214 -8.94 -2.45 -4.66
CA THR A 214 -7.51 -2.54 -4.40
C THR A 214 -7.23 -3.30 -3.11
N ALA A 215 -6.08 -3.95 -3.00
CA ALA A 215 -5.62 -4.59 -1.78
C ALA A 215 -4.21 -4.09 -1.46
N TYR A 216 -4.07 -3.40 -0.33
CA TYR A 216 -2.84 -2.73 0.07
C TYR A 216 -2.16 -3.36 1.28
N GLY A 217 -2.88 -4.18 2.06
CA GLY A 217 -2.35 -4.83 3.25
C GLY A 217 -2.80 -6.27 3.38
N ILE A 218 -1.90 -7.14 3.82
CA ILE A 218 -2.18 -8.52 4.21
C ILE A 218 -1.54 -8.81 5.56
N TRP A 219 -2.22 -9.60 6.38
CA TRP A 219 -1.76 -10.05 7.68
C TRP A 219 -2.03 -11.54 7.84
N ASP A 220 -0.97 -12.32 8.10
CA ASP A 220 -1.08 -13.73 8.48
C ASP A 220 -1.60 -13.83 9.92
N ASN A 221 -2.72 -14.55 10.11
CA ASN A 221 -3.30 -14.81 11.43
C ASN A 221 -2.64 -15.99 12.15
N GLU A 222 -1.64 -16.64 11.52
CA GLU A 222 -0.90 -17.80 12.05
C GLU A 222 -1.77 -19.07 12.27
N ASP A 223 -2.96 -19.12 11.67
CA ASP A 223 -3.90 -20.23 11.75
C ASP A 223 -4.37 -20.76 10.37
N GLY A 224 -3.65 -20.39 9.31
CA GLY A 224 -3.99 -20.68 7.92
C GLY A 224 -4.98 -19.68 7.32
N THR A 225 -5.38 -18.67 8.09
CA THR A 225 -6.21 -17.57 7.59
C THR A 225 -5.42 -16.28 7.49
N TYR A 226 -5.87 -15.40 6.62
CA TYR A 226 -5.28 -14.08 6.40
C TYR A 226 -6.36 -13.01 6.50
N THR A 227 -5.99 -11.83 6.99
CA THR A 227 -6.84 -10.64 6.92
C THR A 227 -6.26 -9.67 5.91
N ILE A 228 -7.07 -9.25 4.94
CA ILE A 228 -6.67 -8.34 3.86
C ILE A 228 -7.37 -7.01 4.06
N ALA A 229 -6.64 -5.92 3.80
CA ALA A 229 -7.11 -4.55 3.84
C ALA A 229 -6.93 -3.86 2.50
N GLY A 230 -7.86 -2.99 2.13
CA GLY A 230 -7.76 -2.24 0.88
C GLY A 230 -8.85 -1.18 0.74
N GLY A 231 -9.15 -0.82 -0.50
CA GLY A 231 -10.18 0.12 -0.86
C GLY A 231 -11.14 -0.42 -1.92
N SER A 232 -12.41 -0.05 -1.81
CA SER A 232 -13.41 -0.30 -2.84
C SER A 232 -14.12 0.99 -3.19
N GLY A 233 -14.32 1.24 -4.47
CA GLY A 233 -15.00 2.42 -4.95
C GLY A 233 -16.11 2.09 -5.95
N GLU A 234 -17.20 2.80 -5.84
CA GLU A 234 -18.37 2.69 -6.73
C GLU A 234 -18.63 4.02 -7.42
N ARG A 235 -19.13 3.95 -8.65
CA ARG A 235 -19.61 5.12 -9.37
C ARG A 235 -21.12 5.22 -9.25
N LEU A 236 -21.58 6.15 -8.43
CA LEU A 236 -22.99 6.38 -8.20
C LEU A 236 -23.53 7.40 -9.20
N LYS A 237 -24.70 7.10 -9.78
CA LYS A 237 -25.44 8.06 -10.60
C LYS A 237 -26.32 8.93 -9.69
N ARG A 238 -26.03 10.24 -9.63
CA ARG A 238 -26.86 11.24 -8.95
C ARG A 238 -27.45 12.20 -9.97
N GLY A 239 -28.72 12.00 -10.34
CA GLY A 239 -29.35 12.78 -11.41
C GLY A 239 -28.57 12.61 -12.72
N ASN A 240 -28.07 13.72 -13.28
CA ASN A 240 -27.26 13.72 -14.51
C ASN A 240 -25.74 13.66 -14.23
N SER A 241 -25.32 13.62 -12.98
CA SER A 241 -23.91 13.58 -12.59
C SER A 241 -23.53 12.19 -12.12
N ARG A 242 -22.26 11.80 -12.37
CA ARG A 242 -21.63 10.63 -11.76
C ARG A 242 -20.77 11.10 -10.59
N VAL A 243 -20.83 10.39 -9.49
CA VAL A 243 -20.07 10.68 -8.28
C VAL A 243 -19.37 9.40 -7.86
N ASP A 244 -18.05 9.46 -7.72
CA ASP A 244 -17.29 8.34 -7.23
C ASP A 244 -17.29 8.37 -5.71
N THR A 245 -17.45 7.20 -5.09
CA THR A 245 -17.36 6.99 -3.64
C THR A 245 -16.34 5.91 -3.40
N GLY A 246 -15.67 5.95 -2.23
CA GLY A 246 -14.74 4.91 -1.87
C GLY A 246 -14.65 4.74 -0.36
N GLU A 247 -14.58 3.47 0.07
CA GLU A 247 -14.45 3.06 1.45
C GLU A 247 -13.29 2.09 1.63
N GLY A 248 -12.63 2.15 2.78
CA GLY A 248 -11.73 1.09 3.19
C GLY A 248 -12.49 -0.20 3.46
N TYR A 249 -11.87 -1.35 3.23
CA TYR A 249 -12.47 -2.65 3.58
C TYR A 249 -11.48 -3.57 4.28
N LEU A 250 -12.04 -4.54 5.02
CA LEU A 250 -11.37 -5.73 5.51
C LEU A 250 -12.10 -6.97 5.01
N ILE A 251 -11.33 -8.02 4.71
CA ILE A 251 -11.84 -9.34 4.32
C ILE A 251 -10.91 -10.42 4.85
N ASP A 252 -11.47 -11.56 5.24
CA ASP A 252 -10.69 -12.74 5.60
C ASP A 252 -10.54 -13.69 4.40
N TYR A 253 -9.38 -14.31 4.31
CA TYR A 253 -9.04 -15.34 3.34
C TYR A 253 -8.53 -16.59 4.03
N ASP A 254 -9.09 -17.73 3.73
CA ASP A 254 -8.64 -19.07 4.18
C ASP A 254 -7.77 -19.67 3.06
N SER A 255 -6.48 -19.81 3.30
CA SER A 255 -5.51 -20.29 2.30
C SER A 255 -5.68 -21.78 1.99
N VAL A 256 -6.26 -22.57 2.91
CA VAL A 256 -6.48 -24.01 2.72
C VAL A 256 -7.65 -24.25 1.78
N THR A 257 -8.73 -23.47 1.94
CA THR A 257 -9.96 -23.66 1.16
C THR A 257 -10.10 -22.70 -0.01
N GLY A 258 -9.25 -21.67 -0.10
CA GLY A 258 -9.33 -20.62 -1.10
C GLY A 258 -10.56 -19.70 -0.94
N ARG A 259 -11.17 -19.65 0.23
CA ARG A 259 -12.44 -18.95 0.46
C ARG A 259 -12.24 -17.60 1.13
N PHE A 260 -13.00 -16.62 0.64
CA PHE A 260 -13.14 -15.32 1.27
C PHE A 260 -14.38 -15.25 2.16
N SER A 261 -14.26 -14.52 3.28
CA SER A 261 -15.34 -14.33 4.25
C SER A 261 -15.22 -12.97 4.96
N ASN A 262 -16.23 -12.61 5.76
CA ASN A 262 -16.22 -11.42 6.63
C ASN A 262 -15.94 -10.08 5.92
N TYR A 263 -16.33 -9.91 4.64
CA TYR A 263 -16.16 -8.64 3.96
C TYR A 263 -16.91 -7.51 4.67
N THR A 264 -16.19 -6.48 5.10
CA THR A 264 -16.77 -5.33 5.83
C THR A 264 -16.14 -4.04 5.35
N THR A 265 -16.97 -3.06 4.97
CA THR A 265 -16.53 -1.71 4.56
C THR A 265 -16.55 -0.73 5.72
N PHE A 266 -15.73 0.32 5.62
CA PHE A 266 -15.52 1.34 6.63
C PHE A 266 -15.45 2.71 6.00
N ALA A 267 -16.54 3.45 6.11
CA ALA A 267 -16.59 4.85 5.71
C ALA A 267 -15.75 5.74 6.65
N TYR A 268 -15.15 6.79 6.12
CA TYR A 268 -14.38 7.74 6.90
C TYR A 268 -15.17 8.28 8.10
N ARG A 269 -14.62 8.08 9.30
CA ARG A 269 -15.25 8.44 10.58
C ARG A 269 -16.67 7.84 10.76
N ASN A 270 -16.91 6.64 10.20
CA ASN A 270 -18.19 5.92 10.25
C ASN A 270 -19.37 6.73 9.68
N ARG A 271 -19.12 7.51 8.62
CA ARG A 271 -20.13 8.31 7.93
C ARG A 271 -19.93 8.19 6.43
N GLU A 272 -20.94 7.67 5.75
CA GLU A 272 -20.96 7.70 4.30
C GLU A 272 -20.87 9.14 3.79
N ARG A 273 -19.95 9.37 2.88
CA ARG A 273 -19.73 10.66 2.22
C ARG A 273 -19.49 10.44 0.75
N THR A 274 -20.11 11.29 -0.04
CA THR A 274 -19.99 11.27 -1.51
C THR A 274 -18.98 12.28 -2.04
N ASP A 275 -18.37 13.05 -1.15
CA ASP A 275 -17.33 14.05 -1.42
C ASP A 275 -15.98 13.63 -0.83
N LEU A 276 -15.84 12.35 -0.46
CA LEU A 276 -14.62 11.81 0.13
C LEU A 276 -14.46 10.35 -0.27
N ILE A 277 -13.25 10.03 -0.73
CA ILE A 277 -12.80 8.68 -1.02
C ILE A 277 -11.81 8.28 0.08
N SER A 278 -11.95 7.10 0.64
CA SER A 278 -11.01 6.57 1.61
C SER A 278 -10.64 5.12 1.30
N HIS A 279 -9.42 4.73 1.65
CA HIS A 279 -8.94 3.36 1.55
C HIS A 279 -7.93 3.07 2.65
N PHE A 280 -7.75 1.80 2.97
CA PHE A 280 -6.70 1.33 3.87
C PHE A 280 -5.46 0.98 3.06
N GLU A 281 -4.30 1.50 3.48
CA GLU A 281 -3.01 1.37 2.79
C GLU A 281 -2.14 0.23 3.34
N GLY A 282 -2.58 -0.38 4.42
CA GLY A 282 -1.83 -1.46 5.07
C GLY A 282 -2.58 -2.00 6.28
N ILE A 283 -1.96 -2.97 6.96
CA ILE A 283 -2.57 -3.63 8.11
C ILE A 283 -1.51 -4.07 9.13
N TYR A 284 -1.82 -3.91 10.40
CA TYR A 284 -1.06 -4.44 11.53
C TYR A 284 -2.00 -4.94 12.62
N ARG A 285 -1.83 -6.19 13.06
CA ARG A 285 -2.59 -6.75 14.17
C ARG A 285 -1.85 -6.55 15.49
N THR A 286 -2.49 -5.89 16.43
CA THR A 286 -1.93 -5.66 17.77
C THR A 286 -1.96 -6.94 18.61
N LYS A 287 -1.13 -7.02 19.66
CA LYS A 287 -1.15 -8.12 20.64
C LYS A 287 -2.53 -8.32 21.28
N GLY A 288 -3.37 -7.28 21.32
CA GLY A 288 -4.75 -7.36 21.81
C GLY A 288 -5.79 -7.80 20.76
N GLY A 289 -5.35 -8.24 19.57
CA GLY A 289 -6.21 -8.75 18.50
C GLY A 289 -6.98 -7.68 17.73
N ALA A 290 -6.72 -6.39 17.98
CA ALA A 290 -7.26 -5.31 17.14
C ALA A 290 -6.38 -5.07 15.93
N TYR A 291 -6.98 -4.70 14.79
CA TYR A 291 -6.26 -4.27 13.61
C TYR A 291 -6.04 -2.76 13.65
N ARG A 292 -4.84 -2.33 13.32
CA ARG A 292 -4.48 -0.95 13.03
C ARG A 292 -4.20 -0.82 11.56
N LEU A 293 -4.86 0.15 10.94
CA LEU A 293 -4.89 0.33 9.49
C LEU A 293 -4.45 1.77 9.22
N PRO A 294 -3.31 1.99 8.58
CA PRO A 294 -3.02 3.27 7.97
C PRO A 294 -4.06 3.51 6.88
N ALA A 295 -4.57 4.72 6.80
CA ALA A 295 -5.62 5.06 5.86
C ALA A 295 -5.36 6.43 5.24
N THR A 296 -5.58 6.50 3.94
CA THR A 296 -5.62 7.74 3.18
C THR A 296 -7.08 8.05 2.83
N SER A 297 -7.48 9.30 3.08
CA SER A 297 -8.77 9.80 2.64
C SER A 297 -8.55 11.05 1.82
N VAL A 298 -9.21 11.16 0.67
CA VAL A 298 -9.13 12.32 -0.22
C VAL A 298 -10.48 13.01 -0.24
N ALA A 299 -10.51 14.24 0.24
CA ALA A 299 -11.71 15.08 0.17
C ALA A 299 -11.74 15.79 -1.18
N LEU A 300 -12.74 15.47 -1.98
CA LEU A 300 -12.99 16.09 -3.29
C LEU A 300 -13.69 17.44 -3.07
N ASN A 301 -13.02 18.54 -3.32
CA ASN A 301 -13.60 19.86 -3.16
C ASN A 301 -13.23 20.79 -4.32
N ARG A 302 -13.99 21.90 -4.48
CA ARG A 302 -13.80 22.86 -5.55
C ARG A 302 -12.49 23.64 -5.52
N LYS A 303 -11.73 23.54 -4.41
CA LYS A 303 -10.42 24.23 -4.22
C LYS A 303 -9.23 23.33 -4.44
N GLY A 304 -9.46 22.08 -4.82
CA GLY A 304 -8.47 21.03 -4.97
C GLY A 304 -8.66 19.90 -3.95
N ASP A 305 -8.07 18.76 -4.24
CA ASP A 305 -8.16 17.59 -3.38
C ASP A 305 -7.27 17.74 -2.16
N VAL A 306 -7.77 17.36 -1.00
CA VAL A 306 -7.03 17.40 0.27
C VAL A 306 -6.88 15.98 0.79
N GLY A 307 -5.65 15.50 0.88
CA GLY A 307 -5.32 14.23 1.51
C GLY A 307 -5.40 14.32 3.04
N ILE A 308 -5.95 13.30 3.65
CA ILE A 308 -6.07 13.14 5.10
C ILE A 308 -5.53 11.77 5.48
N ALA A 309 -4.36 11.74 6.11
CA ALA A 309 -3.82 10.52 6.68
C ALA A 309 -4.46 10.21 8.03
N SER A 310 -4.79 8.96 8.26
CA SER A 310 -5.39 8.49 9.51
C SER A 310 -4.82 7.14 9.95
N VAL A 311 -4.87 6.85 11.24
CA VAL A 311 -4.79 5.49 11.77
C VAL A 311 -6.16 5.06 12.24
N VAL A 312 -6.62 3.94 11.69
CA VAL A 312 -7.93 3.36 11.97
C VAL A 312 -7.76 2.13 12.83
N THR A 313 -8.55 1.98 13.89
CA THR A 313 -8.54 0.78 14.71
C THR A 313 -9.86 0.05 14.58
N VAL A 314 -9.80 -1.20 14.11
CA VAL A 314 -10.92 -2.11 13.97
C VAL A 314 -10.75 -3.27 14.93
N LYS A 315 -11.85 -3.73 15.52
CA LYS A 315 -11.89 -4.90 16.42
C LYS A 315 -12.85 -5.94 15.88
N ARG A 316 -12.61 -7.20 16.25
CA ARG A 316 -13.60 -8.27 16.03
C ARG A 316 -14.59 -8.34 17.21
N ASN A 317 -15.78 -8.81 16.92
CA ASN A 317 -16.76 -9.21 17.92
C ASN A 317 -16.44 -10.64 18.46
N LYS A 318 -17.27 -11.16 19.36
CA LYS A 318 -17.09 -12.52 19.94
C LYS A 318 -17.30 -13.66 18.93
N ARG A 319 -17.92 -13.36 17.77
CA ARG A 319 -18.15 -14.36 16.70
C ARG A 319 -17.02 -14.36 15.66
N GLY A 320 -16.05 -13.43 15.79
CA GLY A 320 -14.96 -13.26 14.84
C GLY A 320 -15.24 -12.24 13.73
N ASP A 321 -16.46 -11.70 13.60
CA ASP A 321 -16.78 -10.72 12.59
C ASP A 321 -16.14 -9.35 12.91
N PHE A 322 -15.81 -8.55 11.93
CA PHE A 322 -15.37 -7.18 12.15
C PHE A 322 -16.52 -6.32 12.70
N LYS A 323 -16.22 -5.51 13.71
CA LYS A 323 -17.18 -4.51 14.18
C LYS A 323 -17.31 -3.42 13.14
N PRO A 324 -18.53 -3.02 12.74
CA PRO A 324 -18.73 -2.00 11.70
C PRO A 324 -18.26 -0.60 12.13
N GLU A 325 -18.19 -0.36 13.45
CA GLU A 325 -17.68 0.89 13.98
C GLU A 325 -16.16 0.84 14.15
N ALA A 326 -15.45 1.66 13.40
CA ALA A 326 -14.01 1.84 13.48
C ALA A 326 -13.64 3.11 14.26
N ASN A 327 -12.48 3.09 14.91
CA ASN A 327 -11.95 4.27 15.60
C ASN A 327 -10.92 4.97 14.71
N TRP A 328 -11.33 6.06 14.08
CA TRP A 328 -10.52 6.90 13.21
C TRP A 328 -9.76 7.97 14.01
N ARG A 329 -8.47 8.12 13.71
CA ARG A 329 -7.60 9.16 14.27
C ARG A 329 -6.74 9.74 13.15
N ASP A 330 -6.99 10.99 12.80
CA ASP A 330 -6.18 11.71 11.82
C ASP A 330 -4.79 11.99 12.38
N LEU A 331 -3.80 11.93 11.51
CA LEU A 331 -2.41 12.18 11.84
C LEU A 331 -2.07 13.64 11.59
N LYS A 332 -1.31 14.23 12.52
CA LYS A 332 -0.75 15.56 12.38
C LYS A 332 0.74 15.53 12.72
N VAL A 333 1.53 16.12 11.87
CA VAL A 333 2.97 16.28 12.06
C VAL A 333 3.27 17.74 12.36
N THR A 334 4.13 17.99 13.34
CA THR A 334 4.68 19.32 13.57
C THR A 334 5.99 19.43 12.77
N ARG A 335 6.07 20.36 11.82
CA ARG A 335 7.32 20.64 11.11
C ARG A 335 8.34 21.20 12.10
N SER A 336 9.57 20.71 12.02
CA SER A 336 10.64 21.09 12.92
C SER A 336 11.18 22.52 12.68
N SER A 337 10.96 23.09 11.47
CA SER A 337 11.55 24.36 11.06
C SER A 337 10.77 25.61 11.47
N ASP A 338 9.46 25.51 11.67
CA ASP A 338 8.58 26.66 11.93
C ASP A 338 7.56 26.45 13.06
N GLY A 339 7.49 25.23 13.60
CA GLY A 339 6.52 24.86 14.64
C GLY A 339 5.07 24.74 14.14
N GLU A 340 4.82 24.93 12.84
CA GLU A 340 3.49 24.75 12.28
C GLU A 340 3.11 23.27 12.16
N MET A 341 1.83 22.98 12.36
CA MET A 341 1.30 21.63 12.22
C MET A 341 0.87 21.37 10.78
N SER A 342 1.57 20.48 10.07
CA SER A 342 1.13 19.93 8.80
C SER A 342 0.21 18.75 9.00
N VAL A 343 -0.77 18.59 8.11
CA VAL A 343 -1.54 17.35 7.99
C VAL A 343 -0.74 16.41 7.12
N LEU A 344 -0.51 15.17 7.57
CA LEU A 344 -0.01 14.11 6.67
C LEU A 344 -1.06 13.88 5.59
N SER A 345 -0.63 13.87 4.34
CA SER A 345 -1.52 13.63 3.20
C SER A 345 -1.81 12.15 2.97
N THR A 346 -0.83 11.28 3.27
CA THR A 346 -1.00 9.82 3.16
C THR A 346 -0.44 9.10 4.39
N ALA A 347 -0.96 7.91 4.68
CA ALA A 347 -0.41 6.98 5.66
C ALA A 347 -0.34 5.59 5.01
N ASN A 348 0.85 5.16 4.59
CA ASN A 348 1.04 4.03 3.69
C ASN A 348 1.21 2.69 4.42
N SER A 349 1.86 2.67 5.59
CA SER A 349 2.06 1.43 6.35
C SER A 349 2.18 1.69 7.84
N GLN A 350 1.96 0.65 8.65
CA GLN A 350 2.10 0.71 10.10
C GLN A 350 2.66 -0.59 10.67
N PHE A 351 3.56 -0.44 11.65
CA PHE A 351 4.00 -1.54 12.52
C PHE A 351 4.17 -1.03 13.96
N GLY A 352 3.51 -1.68 14.90
CA GLY A 352 3.50 -1.23 16.31
C GLY A 352 2.91 0.16 16.49
N GLN A 353 3.72 1.12 16.90
CA GLN A 353 3.37 2.53 17.07
C GLN A 353 3.92 3.42 15.95
N VAL A 354 4.63 2.84 15.00
CA VAL A 354 5.25 3.55 13.88
C VAL A 354 4.31 3.52 12.69
N THR A 355 4.16 4.66 12.04
CA THR A 355 3.41 4.82 10.78
C THR A 355 4.30 5.54 9.79
N VAL A 356 4.37 5.04 8.57
CA VAL A 356 5.03 5.71 7.46
C VAL A 356 4.00 6.36 6.55
N GLY A 357 4.36 7.47 5.94
CA GLY A 357 3.48 8.22 5.08
C GLY A 357 4.20 9.41 4.46
N PHE A 358 3.44 10.26 3.78
CA PHE A 358 3.91 11.43 3.07
C PHE A 358 3.26 12.70 3.63
N ALA A 359 4.05 13.74 3.88
CA ALA A 359 3.60 15.07 4.28
C ALA A 359 3.88 16.07 3.16
N ASN A 360 2.89 16.87 2.80
CA ASN A 360 3.04 18.01 1.88
C ASN A 360 3.50 19.25 2.62
#